data_25a883fd81ff52b446cdb7ebc00761dd
#
_entry.id   25a883fd81ff52b446cdb7ebc00761dd
#
_cell.length_a   1.000
_cell.length_b   1.000
_cell.length_c   1.000
_cell.angle_alpha   90.00
_cell.angle_beta   90.00
_cell.angle_gamma   90.00
#
_symmetry.space_group_name_H-M   'P 1'
#
loop_
_entity.id
_entity.type
_entity.pdbx_description
1 polymer ?
#
loop_
_entity_poly.entity_id
_entity_poly.type
_entity_poly.pdbx_seq_one_letter_code
_entity_poly.pdbx_strand_id
1 'polypeptide(L)'
;MAVVLVIIGLLLGGILKGQELINSAKAKSLVNDFRATATFVYGYQDRFRALPRRRRGSRQYYWRHEGHHRRHRRQRSNRWNWNSTTVTDEVRAFLAACTPRQPDVRHYRGADRETITGWLPRNAEGGRIGITSAAPITGMSGSFFVCQGSLSGRFARQIDTTMDDGISDTGTVQLAVDGETDAAANASVTDTGIYTVCVAY
;
A
#
# COMPACT_ATOMS: atom_id res chain seq x y z
N MET A 1 20.10 -15.37 -47.46
CA MET A 1 19.24 -16.06 -46.47
C MET A 1 19.88 -16.19 -45.09
N ALA A 2 21.14 -16.67 -44.98
CA ALA A 2 21.82 -16.86 -43.68
C ALA A 2 21.89 -15.59 -42.78
N VAL A 3 22.18 -14.43 -43.37
CA VAL A 3 22.32 -13.15 -42.62
C VAL A 3 21.02 -12.74 -41.93
N VAL A 4 19.86 -12.96 -42.55
CA VAL A 4 18.55 -12.64 -41.99
C VAL A 4 18.27 -13.48 -40.74
N LEU A 5 18.62 -14.77 -40.77
CA LEU A 5 18.42 -15.66 -39.61
C LEU A 5 19.31 -15.24 -38.41
N VAL A 6 20.54 -14.80 -38.66
CA VAL A 6 21.44 -14.30 -37.62
C VAL A 6 20.86 -13.03 -36.98
N ILE A 7 20.36 -12.08 -37.78
CA ILE A 7 19.78 -10.84 -37.26
C ILE A 7 18.54 -11.14 -36.41
N ILE A 8 17.65 -12.03 -36.88
CA ILE A 8 16.45 -12.42 -36.10
C ILE A 8 16.85 -13.08 -34.78
N GLY A 9 17.84 -13.95 -34.79
CA GLY A 9 18.34 -14.59 -33.56
C GLY A 9 18.88 -13.60 -32.55
N LEU A 10 19.66 -12.60 -32.97
CA LEU A 10 20.18 -11.54 -32.10
C LEU A 10 19.06 -10.64 -31.54
N LEU A 11 18.06 -10.29 -32.38
CA LEU A 11 16.92 -9.47 -31.94
C LEU A 11 16.08 -10.21 -30.91
N LEU A 12 15.75 -11.49 -31.13
CA LEU A 12 14.99 -12.30 -30.19
C LEU A 12 15.72 -12.46 -28.85
N GLY A 13 17.03 -12.74 -28.89
CA GLY A 13 17.86 -12.83 -27.69
C GLY A 13 17.92 -11.50 -26.90
N GLY A 14 18.03 -10.38 -27.62
CA GLY A 14 18.01 -9.05 -27.02
C GLY A 14 16.69 -8.69 -26.34
N ILE A 15 15.56 -9.06 -26.96
CA ILE A 15 14.21 -8.80 -26.40
C ILE A 15 14.00 -9.58 -25.10
N LEU A 16 14.36 -10.87 -25.07
CA LEU A 16 14.19 -11.71 -23.88
C LEU A 16 15.04 -11.17 -22.71
N LYS A 17 16.28 -10.78 -22.98
CA LYS A 17 17.15 -10.19 -21.94
C LYS A 17 16.66 -8.83 -21.47
N GLY A 18 16.10 -8.02 -22.37
CA GLY A 18 15.48 -6.74 -22.02
C GLY A 18 14.29 -6.89 -21.07
N GLN A 19 13.44 -7.87 -21.31
CA GLN A 19 12.28 -8.15 -20.42
C GLN A 19 12.72 -8.57 -19.02
N GLU A 20 13.76 -9.38 -18.89
CA GLU A 20 14.31 -9.79 -17.59
C GLU A 20 14.82 -8.57 -16.79
N LEU A 21 15.52 -7.64 -17.45
CA LEU A 21 16.01 -6.42 -16.82
C LEU A 21 14.86 -5.52 -16.33
N ILE A 22 13.80 -5.35 -17.15
CA ILE A 22 12.61 -4.57 -16.76
C ILE A 22 11.94 -5.19 -15.54
N ASN A 23 11.75 -6.50 -15.51
CA ASN A 23 11.13 -7.20 -14.40
C ASN A 23 11.98 -7.08 -13.12
N SER A 24 13.30 -7.21 -13.22
CA SER A 24 14.20 -7.00 -12.09
C SER A 24 14.15 -5.56 -11.56
N ALA A 25 14.06 -4.57 -12.45
CA ALA A 25 13.92 -3.16 -12.07
C ALA A 25 12.59 -2.90 -11.35
N LYS A 26 11.46 -3.46 -11.85
CA LYS A 26 10.16 -3.37 -11.20
C LYS A 26 10.18 -3.97 -9.80
N ALA A 27 10.72 -5.17 -9.63
CA ALA A 27 10.81 -5.83 -8.33
C ALA A 27 11.62 -4.98 -7.32
N LYS A 28 12.75 -4.42 -7.74
CA LYS A 28 13.54 -3.51 -6.91
C LYS A 28 12.77 -2.24 -6.54
N SER A 29 12.00 -1.67 -7.47
CA SER A 29 11.14 -0.52 -7.20
C SER A 29 10.10 -0.86 -6.13
N LEU A 30 9.41 -1.99 -6.25
CA LEU A 30 8.41 -2.45 -5.29
C LEU A 30 8.99 -2.62 -3.88
N VAL A 31 10.16 -3.25 -3.75
CA VAL A 31 10.86 -3.38 -2.46
C VAL A 31 11.24 -2.01 -1.90
N ASN A 32 11.74 -1.11 -2.77
CA ASN A 32 12.12 0.24 -2.36
C ASN A 32 10.89 1.05 -1.87
N ASP A 33 9.72 0.87 -2.47
CA ASP A 33 8.49 1.53 -2.06
C ASP A 33 8.10 1.13 -0.62
N PHE A 34 8.25 -0.13 -0.23
CA PHE A 34 8.06 -0.57 1.15
C PHE A 34 9.00 0.14 2.11
N ARG A 35 10.31 0.15 1.80
CA ARG A 35 11.34 0.76 2.64
C ARG A 35 11.16 2.28 2.75
N ALA A 36 10.87 2.94 1.64
CA ALA A 36 10.63 4.37 1.62
C ALA A 36 9.40 4.74 2.46
N THR A 37 8.31 3.98 2.32
CA THR A 37 7.09 4.20 3.09
C THR A 37 7.32 4.01 4.58
N ALA A 38 8.04 2.96 4.98
CA ALA A 38 8.42 2.75 6.39
C ALA A 38 9.29 3.90 6.93
N THR A 39 10.25 4.39 6.13
CA THR A 39 11.10 5.53 6.50
C THR A 39 10.27 6.79 6.76
N PHE A 40 9.23 7.05 5.96
CA PHE A 40 8.31 8.17 6.21
C PHE A 40 7.53 8.02 7.52
N VAL A 41 7.08 6.80 7.83
CA VAL A 41 6.40 6.52 9.10
C VAL A 41 7.32 6.75 10.28
N TYR A 42 8.55 6.25 10.22
CA TYR A 42 9.54 6.47 11.28
C TYR A 42 9.90 7.95 11.44
N GLY A 43 10.08 8.69 10.35
CA GLY A 43 10.31 10.14 10.38
C GLY A 43 9.15 10.91 11.01
N TYR A 44 7.90 10.47 10.75
CA TYR A 44 6.72 11.02 11.40
C TYR A 44 6.70 10.72 12.89
N GLN A 45 6.99 9.48 13.28
CA GLN A 45 7.07 9.07 14.69
C GLN A 45 8.13 9.84 15.46
N ASP A 46 9.30 10.04 14.88
CA ASP A 46 10.38 10.81 15.50
C ASP A 46 9.94 12.26 15.79
N ARG A 47 9.31 12.89 14.81
CA ARG A 47 8.87 14.29 14.91
C ARG A 47 7.69 14.48 15.86
N PHE A 48 6.70 13.58 15.85
CA PHE A 48 5.43 13.74 16.56
C PHE A 48 5.27 12.81 17.76
N ARG A 49 6.26 11.93 18.01
CA ARG A 49 6.23 10.94 19.10
C ARG A 49 4.97 10.07 19.12
N ALA A 50 4.34 9.90 17.96
CA ALA A 50 3.12 9.12 17.78
C ALA A 50 3.06 8.53 16.37
N LEU A 51 2.47 7.34 16.23
CA LEU A 51 2.07 6.84 14.92
C LEU A 51 1.00 7.76 14.31
N PRO A 52 0.91 7.84 12.97
CA PRO A 52 -0.20 8.49 12.30
C PRO A 52 -1.50 7.85 12.80
N ARG A 53 -2.14 8.49 13.75
CA ARG A 53 -3.32 7.98 14.44
C ARG A 53 -4.43 9.00 14.31
N ARG A 54 -5.65 8.54 14.03
CA ARG A 54 -6.83 9.39 14.09
C ARG A 54 -6.82 10.18 15.39
N ARG A 55 -6.67 11.50 15.33
CA ARG A 55 -6.88 12.37 16.47
C ARG A 55 -8.29 12.13 16.96
N ARG A 56 -8.43 11.46 18.11
CA ARG A 56 -9.69 11.45 18.86
C ARG A 56 -10.07 12.90 19.13
N GLY A 57 -11.07 13.40 18.39
CA GLY A 57 -11.74 14.65 18.70
C GLY A 57 -10.82 15.87 18.58
N SER A 58 -10.54 16.34 17.35
CA SER A 58 -10.63 17.78 17.18
C SER A 58 -12.05 18.16 17.57
N ARG A 59 -12.19 18.81 18.72
CA ARG A 59 -13.43 19.52 19.05
C ARG A 59 -13.66 20.45 17.87
N GLN A 60 -14.52 20.03 16.94
CA GLN A 60 -15.10 20.98 16.03
C GLN A 60 -15.83 21.98 16.92
N TYR A 61 -15.31 23.20 16.99
CA TYR A 61 -16.07 24.34 17.46
C TYR A 61 -17.21 24.56 16.48
N TYR A 62 -18.23 23.73 16.60
CA TYR A 62 -19.53 24.02 16.03
C TYR A 62 -20.23 24.95 17.02
N TRP A 63 -20.47 26.18 16.59
CA TRP A 63 -21.40 27.08 17.23
C TRP A 63 -22.73 26.33 17.37
N ARG A 64 -23.19 26.30 18.59
CA ARG A 64 -24.41 25.66 19.06
C ARG A 64 -25.60 26.30 18.35
N HIS A 65 -26.33 25.56 17.53
CA HIS A 65 -27.75 25.74 17.34
C HIS A 65 -28.45 24.50 17.89
N GLU A 66 -29.42 24.78 18.74
CA GLU A 66 -30.18 23.85 19.57
C GLU A 66 -30.95 22.81 18.76
N GLY A 67 -31.11 21.63 19.35
CA GLY A 67 -32.23 20.74 19.08
C GLY A 67 -31.90 19.39 18.47
N HIS A 68 -32.15 18.38 19.31
CA HIS A 68 -32.39 16.98 19.09
C HIS A 68 -31.30 15.99 19.46
N HIS A 69 -31.52 15.43 20.67
CA HIS A 69 -30.92 14.20 21.15
C HIS A 69 -31.17 13.05 20.19
N ARG A 70 -30.20 12.72 19.32
CA ARG A 70 -30.07 11.38 18.78
C ARG A 70 -28.83 10.75 19.38
N ARG A 71 -29.05 9.73 20.22
CA ARG A 71 -28.02 8.85 20.76
C ARG A 71 -27.35 8.17 19.56
N HIS A 72 -26.25 8.71 19.06
CA HIS A 72 -25.43 8.02 18.09
C HIS A 72 -24.78 6.82 18.78
N ARG A 73 -25.35 5.67 18.52
CA ARG A 73 -24.77 4.36 18.77
C ARG A 73 -23.31 4.42 18.32
N ARG A 74 -22.38 4.22 19.26
CA ARG A 74 -20.95 4.13 18.98
C ARG A 74 -20.75 2.97 18.01
N GLN A 75 -20.63 3.25 16.75
CA GLN A 75 -20.13 2.28 15.78
C GLN A 75 -18.64 2.05 16.11
N ARG A 76 -18.39 0.95 16.81
CA ARG A 76 -17.07 0.34 16.90
C ARG A 76 -16.78 -0.34 15.55
N SER A 77 -16.33 0.39 14.58
CA SER A 77 -15.75 -0.19 13.38
C SER A 77 -14.53 0.63 13.00
N ASN A 78 -13.46 0.44 13.76
CA ASN A 78 -12.15 0.99 13.42
C ASN A 78 -11.24 -0.15 12.95
N ARG A 79 -11.68 -0.87 11.93
CA ARG A 79 -10.76 -1.61 11.07
C ARG A 79 -10.25 -0.63 10.04
N TRP A 80 -9.01 -0.26 10.19
CA TRP A 80 -8.31 0.60 9.27
C TRP A 80 -8.04 -0.21 8.01
N ASN A 81 -8.83 0.03 6.99
CA ASN A 81 -8.59 -0.61 5.71
C ASN A 81 -7.45 0.15 5.01
N TRP A 82 -6.27 -0.47 4.88
CA TRP A 82 -5.12 0.10 4.19
C TRP A 82 -5.46 0.57 2.77
N ASN A 83 -6.45 -0.04 2.17
CA ASN A 83 -6.95 0.21 0.83
C ASN A 83 -8.15 1.20 0.80
N SER A 84 -8.49 1.85 1.93
CA SER A 84 -9.62 2.76 2.02
C SER A 84 -9.54 3.90 1.01
N THR A 85 -10.67 4.20 0.37
CA THR A 85 -10.86 5.36 -0.51
C THR A 85 -11.57 6.52 0.20
N THR A 86 -11.79 6.41 1.51
CA THR A 86 -12.55 7.41 2.29
C THR A 86 -11.69 8.62 2.58
N VAL A 87 -12.15 9.81 2.23
CA VAL A 87 -11.43 11.09 2.35
C VAL A 87 -11.02 11.43 3.79
N THR A 88 -11.74 10.90 4.77
CA THR A 88 -11.55 11.17 6.20
C THR A 88 -10.51 10.27 6.87
N ASP A 89 -9.95 9.30 6.16
CA ASP A 89 -8.96 8.40 6.74
C ASP A 89 -7.59 9.08 6.87
N GLU A 90 -7.03 9.07 8.07
CA GLU A 90 -5.75 9.73 8.40
C GLU A 90 -4.56 9.18 7.62
N VAL A 91 -4.62 7.91 7.22
CA VAL A 91 -3.60 7.28 6.36
C VAL A 91 -3.44 8.05 5.06
N ARG A 92 -4.53 8.57 4.51
CA ARG A 92 -4.50 9.38 3.28
C ARG A 92 -3.93 10.77 3.52
N ALA A 93 -4.29 11.39 4.63
CA ALA A 93 -3.74 12.69 5.00
C ALA A 93 -2.22 12.57 5.25
N PHE A 94 -1.76 11.47 5.85
CA PHE A 94 -0.35 11.18 6.04
C PHE A 94 0.38 10.94 4.72
N LEU A 95 -0.14 10.07 3.85
CA LEU A 95 0.47 9.79 2.54
C LEU A 95 0.49 11.04 1.65
N ALA A 96 -0.56 11.85 1.70
CA ALA A 96 -0.60 13.14 0.99
C ALA A 96 0.44 14.14 1.53
N ALA A 97 0.69 14.15 2.84
CA ALA A 97 1.70 14.99 3.46
C ALA A 97 3.14 14.55 3.14
N CYS A 98 3.34 13.27 2.83
CA CYS A 98 4.64 12.70 2.46
C CYS A 98 4.96 12.83 0.96
N THR A 99 4.01 13.23 0.11
CA THR A 99 4.27 13.44 -1.31
C THR A 99 4.92 14.82 -1.55
N PRO A 100 5.97 14.93 -2.41
CA PRO A 100 6.70 16.18 -2.64
C PRO A 100 5.86 17.31 -3.25
N ARG A 101 4.72 17.00 -3.84
CA ARG A 101 3.71 17.95 -4.28
C ARG A 101 2.61 18.03 -3.24
N GLN A 102 2.83 18.87 -2.22
CA GLN A 102 1.76 19.24 -1.28
C GLN A 102 0.63 19.97 -2.06
N PRO A 103 -0.52 19.35 -2.28
CA PRO A 103 -1.70 20.10 -2.63
C PRO A 103 -2.16 20.84 -1.38
N ASP A 104 -2.54 22.10 -1.53
CA ASP A 104 -3.07 22.92 -0.45
C ASP A 104 -4.22 22.19 0.26
N VAL A 105 -4.03 21.90 1.53
CA VAL A 105 -4.95 21.12 2.39
C VAL A 105 -6.37 21.75 2.42
N ARG A 106 -6.49 23.00 1.99
CA ARG A 106 -7.75 23.74 1.93
C ARG A 106 -8.66 23.27 0.79
N HIS A 107 -8.11 22.69 -0.27
CA HIS A 107 -8.87 22.15 -1.41
C HIS A 107 -9.49 20.76 -1.11
N TYR A 108 -9.09 20.10 -0.03
CA TYR A 108 -9.59 18.74 0.30
C TYR A 108 -11.03 18.68 0.82
N ARG A 109 -11.61 19.81 1.23
CA ARG A 109 -12.99 19.82 1.79
C ARG A 109 -14.11 19.67 0.74
N GLY A 110 -13.80 19.73 -0.53
CA GLY A 110 -14.79 19.64 -1.62
C GLY A 110 -14.34 18.78 -2.79
N ALA A 111 -13.19 18.11 -2.70
CA ALA A 111 -12.68 17.30 -3.79
C ALA A 111 -13.47 16.00 -3.93
N ASP A 112 -13.96 15.75 -5.14
CA ASP A 112 -14.67 14.53 -5.49
C ASP A 112 -13.79 13.30 -5.28
N ARG A 113 -14.45 12.15 -5.01
CA ARG A 113 -13.80 10.86 -4.75
C ARG A 113 -12.78 10.48 -5.85
N GLU A 114 -13.02 10.89 -7.06
CA GLU A 114 -12.19 10.61 -8.24
C GLU A 114 -10.88 11.40 -8.22
N THR A 115 -10.93 12.67 -7.84
CA THR A 115 -9.76 13.55 -7.71
C THR A 115 -8.79 13.04 -6.64
N ILE A 116 -9.31 12.46 -5.56
CA ILE A 116 -8.50 12.01 -4.43
C ILE A 116 -7.82 10.67 -4.72
N THR A 117 -8.46 9.78 -5.47
CA THR A 117 -7.85 8.49 -5.87
C THR A 117 -6.63 8.68 -6.77
N GLY A 118 -6.56 9.76 -7.53
CA GLY A 118 -5.41 10.12 -8.37
C GLY A 118 -4.15 10.53 -7.59
N TRP A 119 -4.30 10.91 -6.31
CA TRP A 119 -3.19 11.39 -5.47
C TRP A 119 -2.57 10.31 -4.57
N LEU A 120 -3.22 9.15 -4.46
CA LEU A 120 -2.68 8.05 -3.65
C LEU A 120 -1.46 7.45 -4.34
N PRO A 121 -0.41 7.14 -3.57
CA PRO A 121 0.78 6.51 -4.12
C PRO A 121 0.42 5.17 -4.75
N ARG A 122 1.01 4.92 -5.91
CA ARG A 122 0.86 3.67 -6.64
C ARG A 122 2.20 3.00 -6.81
N ASN A 123 2.17 1.69 -6.77
CA ASN A 123 3.35 0.87 -7.02
C ASN A 123 3.63 0.71 -8.53
N ALA A 124 4.73 0.05 -8.88
CA ALA A 124 5.16 -0.16 -10.27
C ALA A 124 4.21 -1.05 -11.10
N GLU A 125 3.26 -1.75 -10.47
CA GLU A 125 2.20 -2.51 -11.13
C GLU A 125 0.86 -1.75 -11.17
N GLY A 126 0.83 -0.48 -10.71
CA GLY A 126 -0.36 0.36 -10.68
C GLY A 126 -1.26 0.16 -9.47
N GLY A 127 -0.94 -0.80 -8.60
CA GLY A 127 -1.65 -1.06 -7.34
C GLY A 127 -1.44 0.06 -6.32
N ARG A 128 -2.25 0.05 -5.28
CA ARG A 128 -2.17 1.05 -4.21
C ARG A 128 -1.12 0.68 -3.17
N ILE A 129 -0.50 1.71 -2.61
CA ILE A 129 0.33 1.61 -1.42
C ILE A 129 -0.45 2.21 -0.26
N GLY A 130 -0.53 1.49 0.86
CA GLY A 130 -1.23 1.95 2.05
C GLY A 130 -0.53 1.53 3.34
N ILE A 131 -0.91 2.18 4.43
CA ILE A 131 -0.37 1.95 5.77
C ILE A 131 -1.54 1.69 6.70
N THR A 132 -1.38 0.76 7.63
CA THR A 132 -2.35 0.49 8.68
C THR A 132 -1.65 0.17 9.99
N SER A 133 -2.29 0.45 11.11
CA SER A 133 -1.86 0.00 12.44
C SER A 133 -2.62 -1.22 12.94
N ALA A 134 -3.61 -1.69 12.19
CA ALA A 134 -4.29 -2.95 12.45
C ALA A 134 -3.74 -4.02 11.53
N ALA A 135 -3.57 -5.24 12.03
CA ALA A 135 -3.09 -6.36 11.23
C ALA A 135 -3.99 -6.56 9.99
N PRO A 136 -3.46 -6.40 8.78
CA PRO A 136 -4.24 -6.52 7.53
C PRO A 136 -4.46 -7.98 7.14
N ILE A 137 -3.59 -8.86 7.61
CA ILE A 137 -3.63 -10.30 7.40
C ILE A 137 -3.68 -10.95 8.77
N THR A 138 -4.52 -11.96 8.94
CA THR A 138 -4.71 -12.67 10.21
C THR A 138 -3.41 -13.34 10.65
N GLY A 139 -2.98 -13.06 11.87
CA GLY A 139 -1.74 -13.62 12.43
C GLY A 139 -0.52 -12.72 12.32
N MET A 140 -0.54 -11.67 11.51
CA MET A 140 0.55 -10.69 11.48
C MET A 140 0.66 -9.92 12.80
N SER A 141 1.90 -9.69 13.25
CA SER A 141 2.21 -8.87 14.42
C SER A 141 3.21 -7.79 14.08
N GLY A 142 2.97 -6.55 14.52
CA GLY A 142 3.84 -5.40 14.26
C GLY A 142 3.25 -4.11 14.83
N SER A 143 4.05 -3.05 14.85
CA SER A 143 3.59 -1.72 15.30
C SER A 143 2.73 -1.03 14.24
N PHE A 144 3.09 -1.22 12.99
CA PHE A 144 2.34 -0.78 11.81
C PHE A 144 2.67 -1.69 10.62
N PHE A 145 1.85 -1.62 9.60
CA PHE A 145 1.96 -2.43 8.40
C PHE A 145 1.92 -1.55 7.17
N VAL A 146 2.76 -1.87 6.20
CA VAL A 146 2.73 -1.28 4.86
C VAL A 146 2.23 -2.34 3.90
N CYS A 147 1.20 -2.04 3.11
CA CYS A 147 0.63 -2.98 2.16
C CYS A 147 0.67 -2.41 0.74
N GLN A 148 0.90 -3.28 -0.23
CA GLN A 148 0.78 -2.99 -1.66
C GLN A 148 -0.15 -4.00 -2.29
N GLY A 149 -1.19 -3.52 -3.00
CA GLY A 149 -2.14 -4.37 -3.71
C GLY A 149 -1.81 -4.51 -5.18
N SER A 150 -2.58 -5.35 -5.85
CA SER A 150 -2.54 -5.60 -7.30
C SER A 150 -1.17 -6.04 -7.81
N LEU A 151 -0.48 -6.86 -7.03
CA LEU A 151 0.82 -7.43 -7.39
C LEU A 151 0.66 -8.82 -8.00
N SER A 152 1.32 -9.07 -9.14
CA SER A 152 1.39 -10.44 -9.67
C SER A 152 2.19 -11.34 -8.73
N GLY A 153 1.80 -12.62 -8.64
CA GLY A 153 2.40 -13.56 -7.69
C GLY A 153 3.90 -13.74 -7.86
N ARG A 154 4.42 -13.56 -9.09
CA ARG A 154 5.86 -13.56 -9.34
C ARG A 154 6.57 -12.44 -8.57
N PHE A 155 6.06 -11.20 -8.62
CA PHE A 155 6.64 -10.09 -7.87
C PHE A 155 6.38 -10.22 -6.37
N ALA A 156 5.21 -10.72 -5.98
CA ALA A 156 4.87 -10.96 -4.59
C ALA A 156 5.86 -11.91 -3.92
N ARG A 157 6.17 -13.07 -4.54
CA ARG A 157 7.20 -13.98 -4.04
C ARG A 157 8.61 -13.39 -4.08
N GLN A 158 8.93 -12.59 -5.09
CA GLN A 158 10.24 -11.96 -5.15
C GLN A 158 10.44 -10.91 -4.06
N ILE A 159 9.40 -10.18 -3.68
CA ILE A 159 9.41 -9.24 -2.55
C ILE A 159 9.65 -10.02 -1.26
N ASP A 160 8.90 -11.08 -1.04
CA ASP A 160 8.99 -11.95 0.12
C ASP A 160 10.42 -12.51 0.27
N THR A 161 10.95 -13.19 -0.73
CA THR A 161 12.33 -13.70 -0.73
C THR A 161 13.40 -12.62 -0.52
N THR A 162 13.12 -11.36 -0.92
CA THR A 162 14.09 -10.25 -0.80
C THR A 162 14.04 -9.58 0.57
N MET A 163 12.88 -9.57 1.22
CA MET A 163 12.64 -8.84 2.45
C MET A 163 12.50 -9.75 3.67
N ASP A 164 12.17 -11.02 3.46
CA ASP A 164 11.93 -12.02 4.51
C ASP A 164 12.45 -13.42 4.11
N ASP A 165 11.76 -14.47 4.51
CA ASP A 165 12.14 -15.87 4.38
C ASP A 165 11.70 -16.55 3.07
N GLY A 166 10.81 -15.93 2.30
CA GLY A 166 10.24 -16.48 1.07
C GLY A 166 9.07 -17.43 1.30
N ILE A 167 8.52 -17.45 2.51
CA ILE A 167 7.35 -18.27 2.88
C ILE A 167 6.15 -17.36 3.07
N SER A 168 5.26 -17.36 2.11
CA SER A 168 4.21 -16.34 1.90
C SER A 168 3.16 -16.20 3.02
N ASP A 169 3.08 -17.15 3.93
CA ASP A 169 2.12 -17.17 5.04
C ASP A 169 2.77 -17.03 6.43
N THR A 170 4.08 -16.85 6.48
CA THR A 170 4.85 -16.66 7.72
C THR A 170 5.70 -15.40 7.68
N GLY A 171 6.42 -15.12 8.76
CA GLY A 171 7.39 -14.03 8.83
C GLY A 171 6.77 -12.64 8.92
N THR A 172 7.59 -11.65 8.56
CA THR A 172 7.24 -10.23 8.57
C THR A 172 6.57 -9.79 7.27
N VAL A 173 6.76 -10.54 6.18
CA VAL A 173 6.11 -10.32 4.89
C VAL A 173 5.07 -11.42 4.68
N GLN A 174 3.83 -11.05 4.52
CA GLN A 174 2.76 -12.02 4.23
C GLN A 174 1.93 -11.57 3.05
N LEU A 175 1.40 -12.56 2.34
CA LEU A 175 0.63 -12.40 1.13
C LEU A 175 -0.82 -12.83 1.35
N ALA A 176 -1.76 -12.07 0.80
CA ALA A 176 -3.18 -12.43 0.75
C ALA A 176 -3.72 -12.22 -0.66
N VAL A 177 -4.87 -12.79 -0.96
CA VAL A 177 -5.58 -12.54 -2.22
C VAL A 177 -5.95 -11.04 -2.30
N ASP A 178 -5.79 -10.44 -3.48
CA ASP A 178 -6.01 -9.00 -3.64
C ASP A 178 -7.47 -8.61 -3.39
N GLY A 179 -7.66 -7.50 -2.68
CA GLY A 179 -8.99 -6.96 -2.37
C GLY A 179 -9.67 -7.53 -1.14
N GLU A 180 -9.17 -8.59 -0.52
CA GLU A 180 -9.71 -9.11 0.73
C GLU A 180 -9.25 -8.28 1.94
N THR A 181 -10.18 -8.03 2.85
CA THR A 181 -9.91 -7.42 4.16
C THR A 181 -9.97 -8.50 5.23
N ASP A 182 -9.01 -8.51 6.15
CA ASP A 182 -8.84 -9.60 7.15
C ASP A 182 -8.59 -10.98 6.51
N ALA A 183 -7.93 -10.98 5.37
CA ALA A 183 -7.58 -12.18 4.67
C ALA A 183 -6.70 -13.10 5.53
N ALA A 184 -6.84 -14.40 5.33
CA ALA A 184 -5.84 -15.36 5.78
C ALA A 184 -4.61 -15.23 4.87
N ALA A 185 -3.42 -15.46 5.44
CA ALA A 185 -2.21 -15.53 4.65
C ALA A 185 -2.32 -16.68 3.62
N ASN A 186 -1.79 -16.46 2.43
CA ASN A 186 -1.89 -17.41 1.33
C ASN A 186 -0.57 -18.19 1.16
N ALA A 187 -0.56 -19.43 1.60
CA ALA A 187 0.59 -20.34 1.45
C ALA A 187 0.84 -20.80 -0.02
N SER A 188 -0.18 -20.68 -0.89
CA SER A 188 -0.10 -21.16 -2.27
C SER A 188 -0.20 -20.02 -3.28
N VAL A 189 0.94 -19.43 -3.62
CA VAL A 189 1.02 -18.30 -4.55
C VAL A 189 1.36 -18.78 -5.95
N THR A 190 0.47 -18.46 -6.91
CA THR A 190 0.67 -18.74 -8.35
C THR A 190 1.23 -17.51 -9.07
N ASP A 191 2.03 -17.70 -10.12
CA ASP A 191 2.66 -16.59 -10.86
C ASP A 191 1.67 -15.63 -11.51
N THR A 192 0.51 -16.14 -11.91
CA THR A 192 -0.54 -15.40 -12.61
C THR A 192 -1.60 -14.82 -11.67
N GLY A 193 -1.62 -15.23 -10.39
CA GLY A 193 -2.52 -14.70 -9.38
C GLY A 193 -2.19 -13.25 -9.04
N ILE A 194 -3.18 -12.52 -8.54
CA ILE A 194 -3.03 -11.14 -8.05
C ILE A 194 -3.14 -11.13 -6.54
N TYR A 195 -2.17 -10.52 -5.90
CA TYR A 195 -2.02 -10.55 -4.45
C TYR A 195 -1.81 -9.16 -3.86
N THR A 196 -2.19 -9.05 -2.60
CA THR A 196 -1.78 -7.97 -1.72
C THR A 196 -0.62 -8.48 -0.85
N VAL A 197 0.48 -7.76 -0.85
CA VAL A 197 1.64 -8.02 0.00
C VAL A 197 1.66 -6.99 1.12
N CYS A 198 1.77 -7.48 2.36
CA CYS A 198 1.88 -6.65 3.56
C CYS A 198 3.17 -6.95 4.31
N VAL A 199 3.84 -5.90 4.76
CA VAL A 199 5.08 -5.97 5.54
C VAL A 199 4.82 -5.38 6.92
N ALA A 200 5.17 -6.13 7.97
CA ALA A 200 5.08 -5.72 9.36
C ALA A 200 6.37 -5.00 9.81
N TYR A 201 6.22 -3.92 10.60
CA TYR A 201 7.30 -3.12 11.18
C TYR A 201 7.11 -2.90 12.67
#